data_47028f9f5f5864f5e7d5becca5edbe88
#
_entry.id   47028f9f5f5864f5e7d5becca5edbe88
#
_cell.length_a   1.000
_cell.length_b   1.000
_cell.length_c   1.000
_cell.angle_alpha   90.00
_cell.angle_beta   90.00
_cell.angle_gamma   90.00
#
_symmetry.space_group_name_H-M   'P 1'
#
loop_
_entity.id
_entity.type
_entity.pdbx_description
1 polymer ?
#
loop_
_entity_poly.entity_id
_entity_poly.type
_entity_poly.pdbx_seq_one_letter_code
_entity_poly.pdbx_strand_id
1 'polypeptide(L)'
;MKKLILGACMFMGAIGFSQDNGYFFGGLESNSQWLLDDEDFGFTAPEDQFRSNNYLQLNYTLGKFTAGVQYEAYLPTVLLGYSPTWENQNGIGTYYLNFKNETLDITGGYFYEQFGSGLILRTWEDRQLGINNALKGLRVKFTPTADLDITGVYGQIRNGFDVSEGVMQGVDANLDLSSLMKVDAIDLKLGASYVGRYQSNGSNDSIPSNVNAYGGRLDFVANNFYGGVEAITKDPDVIVNEGTVSSPQLFDGTALQVNLGYAQKGLGINSTFRRLENFSFYADRYAEGNVYNEQIVNYVPGLTKQHDYLLSNIYVYSAQPRLLFNDTEKRAGEVGAQVDVYYSFDKESTLGKLGTKIAGNFSYWAGLEATYNDAEQTYDAKFIGDGDRYFRDLNIEVKNRWSSKWSSIATFQDVIIDKGVA
;
A
#
# COMPACT_ATOMS: atom_id res chain seq x y z
N MET A 1 -16.68 -32.99 9.15
CA MET A 1 -15.49 -33.12 10.01
C MET A 1 -14.76 -34.45 9.83
N LYS A 2 -15.39 -35.64 10.02
CA LYS A 2 -14.67 -36.93 9.85
C LYS A 2 -14.00 -37.16 8.48
N LYS A 3 -14.59 -36.67 7.39
CA LYS A 3 -14.02 -36.81 6.01
C LYS A 3 -12.83 -35.87 5.75
N LEU A 4 -12.78 -34.71 6.43
CA LEU A 4 -11.66 -33.77 6.33
C LEU A 4 -10.42 -34.29 7.08
N ILE A 5 -10.63 -34.86 8.25
CA ILE A 5 -9.55 -35.48 9.07
C ILE A 5 -8.97 -36.70 8.31
N LEU A 6 -9.80 -37.48 7.65
CA LEU A 6 -9.33 -38.62 6.84
C LEU A 6 -8.52 -38.17 5.62
N GLY A 7 -8.89 -37.04 4.97
CA GLY A 7 -8.14 -36.43 3.88
C GLY A 7 -6.77 -35.90 4.33
N ALA A 8 -6.71 -35.24 5.49
CA ALA A 8 -5.46 -34.75 6.08
C ALA A 8 -4.51 -35.91 6.50
N CYS A 9 -5.07 -36.99 7.03
CA CYS A 9 -4.29 -38.20 7.38
C CYS A 9 -3.80 -38.97 6.13
N MET A 10 -4.56 -39.02 5.05
CA MET A 10 -4.09 -39.63 3.78
C MET A 10 -3.00 -38.77 3.12
N PHE A 11 -3.06 -37.46 3.24
CA PHE A 11 -2.02 -36.57 2.72
C PHE A 11 -0.71 -36.74 3.51
N MET A 12 -0.77 -36.91 4.82
CA MET A 12 0.42 -37.19 5.65
C MET A 12 1.04 -38.59 5.38
N GLY A 13 0.23 -39.58 4.98
CA GLY A 13 0.72 -40.92 4.64
C GLY A 13 1.44 -41.04 3.29
N ALA A 14 1.21 -40.10 2.35
CA ALA A 14 1.84 -40.10 1.02
C ALA A 14 3.26 -39.47 1.01
N ILE A 15 3.70 -38.85 2.12
CA ILE A 15 4.97 -38.09 2.23
C ILE A 15 6.19 -38.98 2.52
N GLY A 16 5.96 -40.26 2.81
CA GLY A 16 7.02 -41.19 3.26
C GLY A 16 8.00 -41.68 2.18
N PHE A 17 7.93 -41.27 0.92
CA PHE A 17 8.70 -41.88 -0.19
C PHE A 17 9.44 -40.92 -1.11
N SER A 18 9.64 -39.65 -0.73
CA SER A 18 10.48 -38.74 -1.51
C SER A 18 11.91 -38.67 -0.94
N GLN A 19 12.89 -39.00 -1.76
CA GLN A 19 14.33 -38.88 -1.41
C GLN A 19 14.84 -37.43 -1.42
N ASP A 20 14.05 -36.46 -1.89
CA ASP A 20 14.31 -35.03 -1.72
C ASP A 20 13.57 -34.52 -0.47
N ASN A 21 14.32 -33.94 0.47
CA ASN A 21 13.82 -33.47 1.77
C ASN A 21 12.88 -32.25 1.61
N GLY A 22 11.66 -32.47 1.09
CA GLY A 22 10.61 -31.44 1.15
C GLY A 22 10.21 -31.17 2.61
N TYR A 23 9.82 -29.92 2.90
CA TYR A 23 9.40 -29.53 4.25
C TYR A 23 8.12 -28.72 4.24
N PHE A 24 7.33 -28.89 5.31
CA PHE A 24 6.15 -28.09 5.61
C PHE A 24 6.48 -26.97 6.58
N PHE A 25 5.82 -25.82 6.37
CA PHE A 25 5.81 -24.73 7.33
C PHE A 25 4.47 -24.00 7.25
N GLY A 26 4.11 -23.30 8.30
CA GLY A 26 2.84 -22.57 8.35
C GLY A 26 2.57 -22.03 9.75
N GLY A 27 1.39 -21.48 9.92
CA GLY A 27 0.96 -20.89 11.18
C GLY A 27 -0.55 -20.78 11.27
N LEU A 28 -1.02 -20.64 12.51
CA LEU A 28 -2.40 -20.32 12.84
C LEU A 28 -2.41 -18.95 13.55
N GLU A 29 -3.22 -18.05 13.08
CA GLU A 29 -3.49 -16.75 13.71
C GLU A 29 -5.00 -16.61 13.94
N SER A 30 -5.37 -16.09 15.11
CA SER A 30 -6.77 -15.81 15.44
C SER A 30 -6.85 -14.47 16.15
N ASN A 31 -7.57 -13.53 15.58
CA ASN A 31 -7.86 -12.22 16.13
C ASN A 31 -9.35 -12.17 16.53
N SER A 32 -9.64 -11.78 17.76
CA SER A 32 -11.00 -11.77 18.28
C SER A 32 -11.31 -10.46 19.00
N GLN A 33 -12.56 -10.02 18.85
CA GLN A 33 -13.11 -8.88 19.58
C GLN A 33 -14.36 -9.33 20.33
N TRP A 34 -14.48 -8.86 21.56
CA TRP A 34 -15.71 -8.98 22.35
C TRP A 34 -16.23 -7.57 22.61
N LEU A 35 -17.39 -7.24 22.05
CA LEU A 35 -18.01 -5.93 22.13
C LEU A 35 -18.96 -5.90 23.34
N LEU A 36 -18.84 -4.85 24.14
CA LEU A 36 -19.69 -4.60 25.30
C LEU A 36 -20.42 -3.27 25.10
N ASP A 37 -21.60 -3.15 25.73
CA ASP A 37 -22.25 -1.84 25.79
C ASP A 37 -21.39 -0.84 26.55
N ASP A 38 -21.41 0.39 26.10
CA ASP A 38 -20.74 1.52 26.75
C ASP A 38 -21.71 2.70 26.86
N GLU A 39 -22.30 2.87 28.05
CA GLU A 39 -23.28 3.91 28.31
C GLU A 39 -22.69 5.31 28.27
N ASP A 40 -21.39 5.46 28.63
CA ASP A 40 -20.72 6.75 28.66
C ASP A 40 -20.49 7.32 27.25
N PHE A 41 -20.26 6.45 26.28
CA PHE A 41 -20.12 6.78 24.85
C PHE A 41 -21.42 6.57 24.04
N GLY A 42 -22.50 6.10 24.68
CA GLY A 42 -23.76 5.78 23.99
C GLY A 42 -23.64 4.65 22.97
N PHE A 43 -22.65 3.77 23.14
CA PHE A 43 -22.44 2.62 22.27
C PHE A 43 -23.25 1.43 22.76
N THR A 44 -24.10 0.89 21.89
CA THR A 44 -24.79 -0.39 22.12
C THR A 44 -24.11 -1.46 21.27
N ALA A 45 -23.65 -2.51 21.92
CA ALA A 45 -23.04 -3.64 21.26
C ALA A 45 -24.04 -4.30 20.28
N PRO A 46 -23.60 -4.76 19.10
CA PRO A 46 -24.45 -5.49 18.18
C PRO A 46 -24.89 -6.83 18.78
N GLU A 47 -25.91 -7.45 18.19
CA GLU A 47 -26.43 -8.77 18.64
C GLU A 47 -25.31 -9.82 18.67
N ASP A 48 -24.46 -9.86 17.64
CA ASP A 48 -23.24 -10.67 17.59
C ASP A 48 -22.08 -9.94 18.27
N GLN A 49 -22.03 -10.02 19.61
CA GLN A 49 -20.98 -9.36 20.40
C GLN A 49 -19.58 -9.93 20.17
N PHE A 50 -19.48 -11.22 19.80
CA PHE A 50 -18.19 -11.88 19.55
C PHE A 50 -17.90 -11.93 18.05
N ARG A 51 -16.71 -11.44 17.66
CA ARG A 51 -16.23 -11.38 16.29
C ARG A 51 -14.85 -12.00 16.21
N SER A 52 -14.55 -12.73 15.13
CA SER A 52 -13.20 -13.28 14.95
C SER A 52 -12.78 -13.42 13.49
N ASN A 53 -11.52 -13.09 13.23
CA ASN A 53 -10.83 -13.37 11.98
C ASN A 53 -9.76 -14.43 12.25
N ASN A 54 -9.82 -15.54 11.53
CA ASN A 54 -8.95 -16.69 11.74
C ASN A 54 -8.26 -17.08 10.43
N TYR A 55 -6.96 -17.37 10.51
CA TYR A 55 -6.12 -17.68 9.36
C TYR A 55 -5.29 -18.93 9.66
N LEU A 56 -5.40 -19.96 8.82
CA LEU A 56 -4.53 -21.13 8.85
C LEU A 56 -3.73 -21.16 7.54
N GLN A 57 -2.44 -20.93 7.63
CA GLN A 57 -1.52 -20.99 6.50
C GLN A 57 -0.70 -22.27 6.52
N LEU A 58 -0.66 -22.97 5.41
CA LEU A 58 0.18 -24.17 5.20
C LEU A 58 0.93 -24.03 3.89
N ASN A 59 2.24 -24.29 3.96
CA ASN A 59 3.12 -24.27 2.79
C ASN A 59 3.94 -25.55 2.74
N TYR A 60 4.29 -25.98 1.53
CA TYR A 60 5.18 -27.10 1.27
C TYR A 60 6.20 -26.71 0.21
N THR A 61 7.47 -26.92 0.52
CA THR A 61 8.58 -26.67 -0.42
C THR A 61 9.26 -27.98 -0.78
N LEU A 62 9.49 -28.19 -2.08
CA LEU A 62 10.22 -29.31 -2.65
C LEU A 62 11.15 -28.84 -3.77
N GLY A 63 12.45 -28.84 -3.52
CA GLY A 63 13.44 -28.33 -4.46
C GLY A 63 13.18 -26.88 -4.86
N LYS A 64 12.87 -26.65 -6.13
CA LYS A 64 12.57 -25.31 -6.70
C LYS A 64 11.09 -24.92 -6.64
N PHE A 65 10.23 -25.78 -6.11
CA PHE A 65 8.79 -25.57 -6.06
C PHE A 65 8.33 -25.31 -4.63
N THR A 66 7.42 -24.35 -4.47
CA THR A 66 6.70 -24.09 -3.23
C THR A 66 5.21 -23.99 -3.54
N ALA A 67 4.40 -24.75 -2.83
CA ALA A 67 2.94 -24.62 -2.86
C ALA A 67 2.44 -24.10 -1.52
N GLY A 68 1.46 -23.23 -1.52
CA GLY A 68 0.84 -22.70 -0.32
C GLY A 68 -0.67 -22.64 -0.42
N VAL A 69 -1.32 -22.72 0.75
CA VAL A 69 -2.76 -22.53 0.92
C VAL A 69 -3.01 -21.81 2.22
N GLN A 70 -3.94 -20.85 2.19
CA GLN A 70 -4.45 -20.16 3.38
C GLN A 70 -5.95 -20.42 3.49
N TYR A 71 -6.37 -21.02 4.59
CA TYR A 71 -7.76 -21.13 4.97
C TYR A 71 -8.11 -19.97 5.90
N GLU A 72 -9.23 -19.34 5.64
CA GLU A 72 -9.70 -18.18 6.40
C GLU A 72 -11.11 -18.44 6.93
N ALA A 73 -11.42 -17.87 8.10
CA ALA A 73 -12.74 -17.95 8.68
C ALA A 73 -13.06 -16.68 9.48
N TYR A 74 -14.12 -16.00 9.09
CA TYR A 74 -14.62 -14.76 9.68
C TYR A 74 -15.93 -15.08 10.38
N LEU A 75 -15.88 -15.56 11.65
CA LEU A 75 -16.97 -16.21 12.33
C LEU A 75 -17.14 -15.75 13.80
N PRO A 76 -18.40 -15.58 14.25
CA PRO A 76 -19.64 -15.57 13.50
C PRO A 76 -19.71 -14.42 12.50
N THR A 77 -19.00 -13.33 12.74
CA THR A 77 -18.90 -12.17 11.86
C THR A 77 -17.47 -11.61 11.86
N VAL A 78 -17.14 -10.80 10.88
CA VAL A 78 -15.84 -10.16 10.70
C VAL A 78 -15.59 -9.09 11.76
N LEU A 79 -14.31 -8.83 12.09
CA LEU A 79 -13.91 -7.74 13.00
C LEU A 79 -14.40 -6.38 12.48
N LEU A 80 -14.68 -5.43 13.39
CA LEU A 80 -15.04 -4.07 13.01
C LEU A 80 -13.93 -3.42 12.15
N GLY A 81 -14.36 -2.65 11.15
CA GLY A 81 -13.45 -2.00 10.21
C GLY A 81 -13.08 -2.84 8.99
N TYR A 82 -13.47 -4.11 8.94
CA TYR A 82 -13.33 -4.93 7.75
C TYR A 82 -14.48 -4.69 6.77
N SER A 83 -14.19 -4.89 5.48
CA SER A 83 -15.19 -4.85 4.43
C SER A 83 -16.28 -5.92 4.64
N PRO A 84 -17.55 -5.62 4.37
CA PRO A 84 -18.63 -6.60 4.44
C PRO A 84 -18.46 -7.76 3.46
N THR A 85 -17.59 -7.66 2.46
CA THR A 85 -17.23 -8.78 1.57
C THR A 85 -16.64 -10.00 2.30
N TRP A 86 -16.21 -9.83 3.55
CA TRP A 86 -15.66 -10.90 4.41
C TRP A 86 -16.67 -11.47 5.40
N GLU A 87 -17.83 -10.84 5.56
CA GLU A 87 -18.74 -11.15 6.64
C GLU A 87 -19.29 -12.58 6.55
N ASN A 88 -19.27 -13.30 7.70
CA ASN A 88 -19.80 -14.66 7.87
C ASN A 88 -19.34 -15.66 6.80
N GLN A 89 -18.09 -15.51 6.34
CA GLN A 89 -17.51 -16.38 5.33
C GLN A 89 -16.37 -17.22 5.89
N ASN A 90 -16.16 -18.38 5.29
CA ASN A 90 -15.00 -19.22 5.55
C ASN A 90 -14.66 -20.08 4.33
N GLY A 91 -13.40 -20.38 4.16
CA GLY A 91 -12.95 -21.22 3.04
C GLY A 91 -11.47 -21.04 2.74
N ILE A 92 -11.07 -21.49 1.56
CA ILE A 92 -9.73 -21.23 1.03
C ILE A 92 -9.70 -19.80 0.51
N GLY A 93 -9.04 -18.92 1.25
CA GLY A 93 -8.86 -17.51 0.89
C GLY A 93 -7.84 -17.34 -0.20
N THR A 94 -6.64 -17.93 -0.04
CA THR A 94 -5.58 -17.87 -1.05
C THR A 94 -4.88 -19.21 -1.22
N TYR A 95 -4.32 -19.42 -2.43
CA TYR A 95 -3.47 -20.57 -2.76
C TYR A 95 -2.50 -20.17 -3.86
N TYR A 96 -1.33 -20.82 -3.90
CA TYR A 96 -0.36 -20.57 -4.95
C TYR A 96 0.57 -21.76 -5.20
N LEU A 97 1.13 -21.79 -6.39
CA LEU A 97 2.27 -22.61 -6.76
C LEU A 97 3.37 -21.72 -7.31
N ASN A 98 4.54 -21.79 -6.72
CA ASN A 98 5.72 -21.04 -7.14
C ASN A 98 6.82 -21.97 -7.63
N PHE A 99 7.46 -21.58 -8.71
CA PHE A 99 8.72 -22.15 -9.19
C PHE A 99 9.79 -21.05 -9.18
N LYS A 100 10.93 -21.32 -8.54
CA LYS A 100 12.03 -20.35 -8.44
C LYS A 100 13.38 -20.99 -8.73
N ASN A 101 14.15 -20.34 -9.62
CA ASN A 101 15.57 -20.62 -9.83
C ASN A 101 16.38 -19.32 -9.85
N GLU A 102 17.59 -19.31 -10.34
CA GLU A 102 18.49 -18.15 -10.34
C GLU A 102 17.98 -16.99 -11.23
N THR A 103 17.30 -17.31 -12.33
CA THR A 103 16.87 -16.32 -13.35
C THR A 103 15.37 -16.14 -13.45
N LEU A 104 14.60 -17.10 -12.94
CA LEU A 104 13.14 -17.12 -13.06
C LEU A 104 12.47 -17.38 -11.72
N ASP A 105 11.43 -16.59 -11.41
CA ASP A 105 10.50 -16.80 -10.31
C ASP A 105 9.09 -16.68 -10.87
N ILE A 106 8.37 -17.81 -10.98
CA ILE A 106 7.03 -17.89 -11.58
C ILE A 106 6.05 -18.30 -10.49
N THR A 107 4.99 -17.52 -10.30
CA THR A 107 3.91 -17.84 -9.36
C THR A 107 2.57 -17.89 -10.08
N GLY A 108 1.88 -19.03 -9.98
CA GLY A 108 0.48 -19.17 -10.39
C GLY A 108 -0.43 -19.28 -9.17
N GLY A 109 -1.59 -18.64 -9.21
CA GLY A 109 -2.52 -18.52 -8.09
C GLY A 109 -2.51 -17.11 -7.49
N TYR A 110 -2.61 -16.97 -6.16
CA TYR A 110 -2.58 -15.67 -5.50
C TYR A 110 -1.14 -15.22 -5.20
N PHE A 111 -0.86 -13.95 -5.43
CA PHE A 111 0.42 -13.33 -5.12
C PHE A 111 0.27 -11.83 -4.82
N TYR A 112 1.29 -11.28 -4.17
CA TYR A 112 1.42 -9.84 -3.96
C TYR A 112 2.58 -9.33 -4.81
N GLU A 113 2.42 -8.12 -5.36
CA GLU A 113 3.47 -7.47 -6.16
C GLU A 113 3.39 -5.96 -6.00
N GLN A 114 4.54 -5.31 -6.12
CA GLN A 114 4.67 -3.88 -6.10
C GLN A 114 5.62 -3.41 -7.21
N PHE A 115 5.19 -2.40 -7.97
CA PHE A 115 6.01 -1.72 -8.98
C PHE A 115 6.48 -0.37 -8.43
N GLY A 116 7.78 -0.12 -8.47
CA GLY A 116 8.38 1.10 -7.93
C GLY A 116 8.03 1.37 -6.46
N SER A 117 7.62 2.58 -6.16
CA SER A 117 7.15 2.98 -4.81
C SER A 117 5.76 2.41 -4.45
N GLY A 118 5.08 1.79 -5.40
CA GLY A 118 3.71 1.32 -5.27
C GLY A 118 2.68 2.32 -5.80
N LEU A 119 3.07 3.50 -6.21
CA LEU A 119 2.15 4.51 -6.75
C LEU A 119 1.37 4.03 -7.97
N ILE A 120 1.96 3.17 -8.82
CA ILE A 120 1.28 2.62 -10.00
C ILE A 120 0.58 1.29 -9.70
N LEU A 121 1.20 0.42 -8.91
CA LEU A 121 0.67 -0.89 -8.50
C LEU A 121 1.29 -1.31 -7.18
N ARG A 122 0.46 -1.63 -6.21
CA ARG A 122 0.81 -2.39 -5.01
C ARG A 122 -0.36 -3.25 -4.58
N THR A 123 -0.15 -4.55 -4.58
CA THR A 123 -1.07 -5.50 -3.95
C THR A 123 -0.46 -6.00 -2.65
N TRP A 124 -1.26 -6.07 -1.58
CA TRP A 124 -0.76 -6.31 -0.24
C TRP A 124 -1.85 -6.85 0.69
N GLU A 125 -1.42 -7.39 1.82
CA GLU A 125 -2.32 -7.74 2.93
C GLU A 125 -1.93 -6.93 4.17
N ASP A 126 -2.92 -6.34 4.81
CA ASP A 126 -2.81 -5.75 6.12
C ASP A 126 -4.04 -6.13 6.96
N ARG A 127 -3.82 -7.05 7.89
CA ARG A 127 -4.89 -7.59 8.75
C ARG A 127 -5.35 -6.60 9.80
N GLN A 128 -4.62 -5.55 10.09
CA GLN A 128 -5.07 -4.49 11.00
C GLN A 128 -5.99 -3.49 10.30
N LEU A 129 -5.72 -3.24 9.02
CA LEU A 129 -6.55 -2.35 8.19
C LEU A 129 -7.67 -3.10 7.46
N GLY A 130 -7.73 -4.43 7.55
CA GLY A 130 -8.73 -5.23 6.83
C GLY A 130 -8.55 -5.26 5.33
N ILE A 131 -7.34 -5.03 4.83
CA ILE A 131 -7.02 -4.99 3.40
C ILE A 131 -6.37 -6.30 2.97
N ASN A 132 -6.88 -6.92 1.91
CA ASN A 132 -6.21 -7.99 1.18
C ASN A 132 -6.61 -7.95 -0.29
N ASN A 133 -5.80 -7.28 -1.10
CA ASN A 133 -6.00 -7.11 -2.54
C ASN A 133 -5.00 -7.94 -3.38
N ALA A 134 -4.71 -9.17 -2.96
CA ALA A 134 -3.86 -10.09 -3.71
C ALA A 134 -4.32 -10.23 -5.17
N LEU A 135 -3.38 -10.36 -6.11
CA LEU A 135 -3.67 -10.75 -7.49
C LEU A 135 -3.82 -12.27 -7.60
N LYS A 136 -4.91 -12.73 -8.21
CA LYS A 136 -5.13 -14.14 -8.59
C LYS A 136 -4.84 -14.29 -10.08
N GLY A 137 -3.74 -14.94 -10.42
CA GLY A 137 -3.34 -15.09 -11.81
C GLY A 137 -1.93 -15.64 -11.97
N LEU A 138 -1.11 -14.96 -12.77
CA LEU A 138 0.26 -15.34 -13.08
C LEU A 138 1.21 -14.15 -12.84
N ARG A 139 2.30 -14.41 -12.12
CA ARG A 139 3.45 -13.52 -11.98
C ARG A 139 4.70 -14.20 -12.52
N VAL A 140 5.48 -13.49 -13.30
CA VAL A 140 6.78 -13.94 -13.81
C VAL A 140 7.82 -12.86 -13.50
N LYS A 141 8.83 -13.21 -12.71
CA LYS A 141 10.03 -12.38 -12.52
C LYS A 141 11.17 -13.02 -13.30
N PHE A 142 11.82 -12.23 -14.15
CA PHE A 142 12.91 -12.66 -15.00
C PHE A 142 14.11 -11.75 -14.81
N THR A 143 15.21 -12.33 -14.34
CA THR A 143 16.48 -11.64 -14.07
C THR A 143 17.56 -12.21 -15.04
N PRO A 144 17.57 -11.74 -16.31
CA PRO A 144 18.49 -12.27 -17.32
C PRO A 144 19.96 -11.97 -17.03
N THR A 145 20.21 -10.85 -16.36
CA THR A 145 21.53 -10.40 -15.91
C THR A 145 21.44 -9.85 -14.50
N ALA A 146 22.58 -9.63 -13.84
CA ALA A 146 22.61 -8.99 -12.53
C ALA A 146 22.09 -7.53 -12.55
N ASP A 147 22.05 -6.90 -13.70
CA ASP A 147 21.73 -5.49 -13.85
C ASP A 147 20.28 -5.24 -14.30
N LEU A 148 19.54 -6.28 -14.71
CA LEU A 148 18.20 -6.15 -15.28
C LEU A 148 17.22 -7.12 -14.64
N ASP A 149 16.17 -6.57 -14.05
CA ASP A 149 15.01 -7.31 -13.55
C ASP A 149 13.74 -6.91 -14.32
N ILE A 150 12.97 -7.89 -14.75
CA ILE A 150 11.68 -7.69 -15.41
C ILE A 150 10.62 -8.50 -14.67
N THR A 151 9.53 -7.86 -14.30
CA THR A 151 8.38 -8.51 -13.65
C THR A 151 7.14 -8.31 -14.51
N GLY A 152 6.49 -9.41 -14.91
CA GLY A 152 5.19 -9.39 -15.57
C GLY A 152 4.11 -9.94 -14.66
N VAL A 153 2.93 -9.33 -14.66
CA VAL A 153 1.75 -9.77 -13.91
C VAL A 153 0.51 -9.78 -14.78
N TYR A 154 -0.38 -10.75 -14.53
CA TYR A 154 -1.69 -10.86 -15.16
C TYR A 154 -2.64 -11.54 -14.19
N GLY A 155 -3.82 -10.97 -13.93
CA GLY A 155 -4.80 -11.57 -13.04
C GLY A 155 -5.90 -10.60 -12.63
N GLN A 156 -6.70 -11.03 -11.65
CA GLN A 156 -7.79 -10.27 -11.07
C GLN A 156 -7.50 -10.01 -9.59
N ILE A 157 -7.89 -8.85 -9.10
CA ILE A 157 -7.73 -8.48 -7.68
C ILE A 157 -8.74 -9.26 -6.84
N ARG A 158 -8.29 -9.75 -5.71
CA ARG A 158 -9.14 -10.39 -4.71
C ARG A 158 -10.19 -9.42 -4.18
N ASN A 159 -11.43 -9.88 -4.03
CA ASN A 159 -12.55 -9.19 -3.40
C ASN A 159 -13.27 -10.17 -2.46
N GLY A 160 -12.93 -10.15 -1.17
CA GLY A 160 -13.41 -11.17 -0.23
C GLY A 160 -12.90 -12.57 -0.61
N PHE A 161 -13.80 -13.51 -0.84
CA PHE A 161 -13.49 -14.86 -1.33
C PHE A 161 -13.61 -14.98 -2.87
N ASP A 162 -14.06 -13.94 -3.54
CA ASP A 162 -14.14 -13.81 -4.99
C ASP A 162 -13.00 -12.98 -5.57
N VAL A 163 -13.12 -12.59 -6.83
CA VAL A 163 -12.21 -11.70 -7.53
C VAL A 163 -12.97 -10.58 -8.22
N SER A 164 -12.30 -9.46 -8.46
CA SER A 164 -12.83 -8.32 -9.22
C SER A 164 -13.24 -8.73 -10.65
N GLU A 165 -14.18 -8.01 -11.26
CA GLU A 165 -14.51 -8.18 -12.69
C GLU A 165 -13.35 -7.70 -13.58
N GLY A 166 -12.63 -6.68 -13.14
CA GLY A 166 -11.52 -6.12 -13.90
C GLY A 166 -10.29 -7.02 -13.89
N VAL A 167 -9.69 -7.19 -15.08
CA VAL A 167 -8.45 -7.93 -15.28
C VAL A 167 -7.29 -6.93 -15.31
N MET A 168 -6.35 -7.11 -14.40
CA MET A 168 -5.12 -6.34 -14.31
C MET A 168 -4.01 -7.02 -15.10
N GLN A 169 -3.21 -6.24 -15.81
CA GLN A 169 -1.99 -6.68 -16.47
C GLN A 169 -0.89 -5.64 -16.24
N GLY A 170 0.35 -6.07 -16.10
CA GLY A 170 1.42 -5.12 -15.85
C GLY A 170 2.78 -5.68 -16.18
N VAL A 171 3.71 -4.77 -16.49
CA VAL A 171 5.13 -5.06 -16.64
C VAL A 171 5.92 -3.97 -15.93
N ASP A 172 6.93 -4.39 -15.19
CA ASP A 172 7.90 -3.54 -14.51
C ASP A 172 9.30 -3.97 -14.89
N ALA A 173 10.15 -3.01 -15.23
CA ALA A 173 11.56 -3.26 -15.56
C ALA A 173 12.45 -2.32 -14.75
N ASN A 174 13.52 -2.88 -14.17
CA ASN A 174 14.53 -2.16 -13.41
C ASN A 174 15.90 -2.43 -14.00
N LEU A 175 16.65 -1.37 -14.29
CA LEU A 175 17.98 -1.42 -14.85
C LEU A 175 18.99 -0.70 -13.95
N ASP A 176 20.01 -1.41 -13.49
CA ASP A 176 21.17 -0.83 -12.80
C ASP A 176 22.14 -0.24 -13.83
N LEU A 177 22.05 1.08 -14.02
CA LEU A 177 22.89 1.80 -14.98
C LEU A 177 24.33 1.87 -14.51
N SER A 178 24.58 1.99 -13.22
CA SER A 178 25.95 2.13 -12.68
C SER A 178 26.75 0.89 -12.90
N SER A 179 26.16 -0.27 -12.65
CA SER A 179 26.76 -1.56 -12.94
C SER A 179 27.03 -1.73 -14.44
N LEU A 180 26.04 -1.43 -15.29
CA LEU A 180 26.16 -1.54 -16.73
C LEU A 180 27.25 -0.61 -17.30
N MET A 181 27.35 0.64 -16.80
CA MET A 181 28.33 1.65 -17.23
C MET A 181 29.67 1.52 -16.49
N LYS A 182 29.76 0.66 -15.47
CA LYS A 182 30.96 0.49 -14.60
C LYS A 182 31.38 1.80 -13.93
N VAL A 183 30.41 2.53 -13.39
CA VAL A 183 30.63 3.77 -12.65
C VAL A 183 30.50 3.49 -11.15
N ASP A 184 31.61 3.58 -10.41
CA ASP A 184 31.62 3.29 -8.97
C ASP A 184 31.28 4.50 -8.09
N ALA A 185 31.28 5.72 -8.64
CA ALA A 185 31.07 6.95 -7.85
C ALA A 185 29.60 7.24 -7.53
N ILE A 186 28.69 6.72 -8.31
CA ILE A 186 27.23 6.94 -8.19
C ILE A 186 26.52 5.62 -8.47
N ASP A 187 25.63 5.19 -7.60
CA ASP A 187 24.66 4.14 -7.90
C ASP A 187 23.44 4.81 -8.56
N LEU A 188 23.10 4.40 -9.78
CA LEU A 188 22.03 4.99 -10.58
C LEU A 188 21.16 3.87 -11.15
N LYS A 189 19.85 3.89 -10.83
CA LYS A 189 18.89 2.90 -11.29
C LYS A 189 17.75 3.56 -12.05
N LEU A 190 17.39 2.97 -13.19
CA LEU A 190 16.23 3.34 -13.97
C LEU A 190 15.13 2.29 -13.82
N GLY A 191 13.88 2.74 -13.71
CA GLY A 191 12.71 1.88 -13.73
C GLY A 191 11.67 2.39 -14.72
N ALA A 192 10.94 1.45 -15.32
CA ALA A 192 9.79 1.73 -16.15
C ALA A 192 8.67 0.73 -15.86
N SER A 193 7.45 1.21 -15.75
CA SER A 193 6.28 0.40 -15.40
C SER A 193 5.11 0.67 -16.35
N TYR A 194 4.38 -0.36 -16.64
CA TYR A 194 3.09 -0.33 -17.30
C TYR A 194 2.10 -1.13 -16.48
N VAL A 195 0.90 -0.59 -16.25
CA VAL A 195 -0.23 -1.30 -15.64
C VAL A 195 -1.49 -0.97 -16.41
N GLY A 196 -2.22 -1.97 -16.88
CA GLY A 196 -3.50 -1.84 -17.56
C GLY A 196 -4.60 -2.56 -16.83
N ARG A 197 -5.79 -2.01 -16.85
CA ARG A 197 -7.03 -2.66 -16.42
C ARG A 197 -7.94 -2.82 -17.64
N TYR A 198 -8.46 -4.04 -17.81
CA TYR A 198 -9.59 -4.32 -18.68
C TYR A 198 -10.82 -4.66 -17.85
N GLN A 199 -11.90 -3.91 -18.02
CA GLN A 199 -13.21 -4.18 -17.41
C GLN A 199 -14.31 -3.90 -18.44
N SER A 200 -15.28 -4.83 -18.59
CA SER A 200 -16.40 -4.65 -19.49
C SER A 200 -17.17 -3.36 -19.14
N ASN A 201 -17.56 -2.59 -20.14
CA ASN A 201 -18.36 -1.38 -19.98
C ASN A 201 -19.87 -1.62 -19.97
N GLY A 202 -20.33 -2.89 -20.02
CA GLY A 202 -21.75 -3.26 -19.99
C GLY A 202 -22.56 -2.68 -21.14
N SER A 203 -21.96 -2.43 -22.32
CA SER A 203 -22.54 -1.78 -23.50
C SER A 203 -22.71 -0.25 -23.35
N ASN A 204 -22.06 0.39 -22.37
CA ASN A 204 -21.97 1.84 -22.26
C ASN A 204 -20.66 2.34 -22.87
N ASP A 205 -20.70 2.70 -24.14
CA ASP A 205 -19.50 3.12 -24.90
C ASP A 205 -18.85 4.42 -24.35
N SER A 206 -19.54 5.15 -23.46
CA SER A 206 -18.95 6.31 -22.77
C SER A 206 -17.97 5.92 -21.66
N ILE A 207 -17.94 4.64 -21.23
CA ILE A 207 -17.05 4.15 -20.20
C ILE A 207 -15.92 3.34 -20.87
N PRO A 208 -14.63 3.70 -20.70
CA PRO A 208 -13.55 2.98 -21.34
C PRO A 208 -13.41 1.57 -20.77
N SER A 209 -13.37 0.54 -21.62
CA SER A 209 -13.09 -0.83 -21.18
C SER A 209 -11.64 -1.01 -20.77
N ASN A 210 -10.71 -0.28 -21.39
CA ASN A 210 -9.28 -0.31 -21.08
C ASN A 210 -8.85 1.02 -20.48
N VAL A 211 -8.13 0.96 -19.36
CA VAL A 211 -7.46 2.12 -18.75
C VAL A 211 -6.05 1.70 -18.41
N ASN A 212 -5.06 2.45 -18.89
CA ASN A 212 -3.65 2.14 -18.71
C ASN A 212 -2.97 3.23 -17.89
N ALA A 213 -1.92 2.84 -17.18
CA ALA A 213 -1.02 3.74 -16.50
C ALA A 213 0.43 3.41 -16.87
N TYR A 214 1.24 4.45 -17.03
CA TYR A 214 2.64 4.35 -17.41
C TYR A 214 3.49 5.11 -16.40
N GLY A 215 4.54 4.49 -15.90
CA GLY A 215 5.45 5.08 -14.93
C GLY A 215 6.91 5.03 -15.37
N GLY A 216 7.64 6.07 -15.00
CA GLY A 216 9.09 6.10 -15.11
C GLY A 216 9.70 6.54 -13.78
N ARG A 217 10.85 5.97 -13.40
CA ARG A 217 11.56 6.31 -12.18
C ARG A 217 13.07 6.32 -12.38
N LEU A 218 13.71 7.18 -11.60
CA LEU A 218 15.15 7.28 -11.50
C LEU A 218 15.52 7.35 -10.04
N ASP A 219 16.39 6.45 -9.58
CA ASP A 219 16.92 6.43 -8.22
C ASP A 219 18.43 6.61 -8.25
N PHE A 220 18.98 7.30 -7.27
CA PHE A 220 20.41 7.52 -7.15
C PHE A 220 20.93 7.44 -5.72
N VAL A 221 22.16 6.98 -5.56
CA VAL A 221 22.95 7.10 -4.33
C VAL A 221 24.34 7.65 -4.71
N ALA A 222 24.72 8.76 -4.09
CA ALA A 222 26.01 9.42 -4.34
C ALA A 222 26.61 9.90 -3.01
N ASN A 223 27.64 9.21 -2.52
CA ASN A 223 28.23 9.44 -1.20
C ASN A 223 27.17 9.41 -0.08
N ASN A 224 26.91 10.57 0.53
CA ASN A 224 25.96 10.72 1.63
C ASN A 224 24.54 11.11 1.14
N PHE A 225 24.38 11.39 -0.14
CA PHE A 225 23.10 11.76 -0.74
C PHE A 225 22.44 10.56 -1.41
N TYR A 226 21.14 10.46 -1.30
CA TYR A 226 20.32 9.50 -2.02
C TYR A 226 18.98 10.13 -2.35
N GLY A 227 18.32 9.60 -3.34
CA GLY A 227 17.00 10.07 -3.72
C GLY A 227 16.48 9.39 -4.96
N GLY A 228 15.29 9.83 -5.36
CA GLY A 228 14.64 9.32 -6.55
C GLY A 228 13.50 10.21 -6.97
N VAL A 229 13.09 10.03 -8.21
CA VAL A 229 11.90 10.63 -8.80
C VAL A 229 11.08 9.53 -9.48
N GLU A 230 9.79 9.52 -9.23
CA GLU A 230 8.82 8.67 -9.91
C GLU A 230 7.71 9.53 -10.47
N ALA A 231 7.44 9.38 -11.77
CA ALA A 231 6.38 10.09 -12.48
C ALA A 231 5.48 9.08 -13.20
N ILE A 232 4.16 9.25 -13.07
CA ILE A 232 3.17 8.33 -13.62
C ILE A 232 2.07 9.15 -14.31
N THR A 233 1.60 8.65 -15.43
CA THR A 233 0.39 9.11 -16.10
C THR A 233 -0.60 7.96 -16.26
N LYS A 234 -1.88 8.26 -16.13
CA LYS A 234 -2.99 7.30 -16.27
C LYS A 234 -3.94 7.81 -17.36
N ASP A 235 -4.36 6.90 -18.22
CA ASP A 235 -5.38 7.16 -19.24
C ASP A 235 -6.68 7.69 -18.60
N PRO A 236 -7.48 8.47 -19.36
CA PRO A 236 -8.76 8.94 -18.89
C PRO A 236 -9.70 7.82 -18.45
N ASP A 237 -10.33 8.00 -17.30
CA ASP A 237 -11.33 7.11 -16.71
C ASP A 237 -12.48 7.92 -16.11
N VAL A 238 -13.61 7.28 -15.84
CA VAL A 238 -14.73 7.86 -15.12
C VAL A 238 -14.37 8.07 -13.63
N ILE A 239 -15.08 9.02 -13.00
CA ILE A 239 -14.96 9.20 -11.54
C ILE A 239 -15.78 8.11 -10.87
N VAL A 240 -15.11 7.37 -9.98
CA VAL A 240 -15.74 6.37 -9.12
C VAL A 240 -15.81 6.90 -7.70
N ASN A 241 -16.97 6.84 -7.10
CA ASN A 241 -17.20 7.13 -5.70
C ASN A 241 -17.95 5.95 -5.08
N GLU A 242 -17.32 5.27 -4.13
CA GLU A 242 -17.92 4.15 -3.38
C GLU A 242 -18.56 3.07 -4.29
N GLY A 243 -17.83 2.64 -5.33
CA GLY A 243 -18.31 1.63 -6.27
C GLY A 243 -19.37 2.12 -7.27
N THR A 244 -19.59 3.44 -7.34
CA THR A 244 -20.54 4.04 -8.26
C THR A 244 -19.86 5.04 -9.19
N VAL A 245 -20.18 4.99 -10.48
CA VAL A 245 -19.74 6.02 -11.43
C VAL A 245 -20.53 7.30 -11.17
N SER A 246 -19.84 8.35 -10.69
CA SER A 246 -20.47 9.60 -10.28
C SER A 246 -20.51 10.65 -11.39
N SER A 247 -19.72 10.49 -12.45
CA SER A 247 -19.72 11.39 -13.61
C SER A 247 -19.47 10.61 -14.90
N PRO A 248 -20.16 10.94 -16.00
CA PRO A 248 -19.88 10.34 -17.30
C PRO A 248 -18.64 10.95 -17.99
N GLN A 249 -18.08 12.03 -17.45
CA GLN A 249 -16.86 12.64 -17.97
C GLN A 249 -15.65 11.80 -17.68
N LEU A 250 -14.68 11.82 -18.60
CA LEU A 250 -13.42 11.09 -18.50
C LEU A 250 -12.30 12.05 -18.09
N PHE A 251 -11.52 11.64 -17.10
CA PHE A 251 -10.39 12.41 -16.59
C PHE A 251 -9.15 11.54 -16.54
N ASP A 252 -8.06 12.05 -17.08
CA ASP A 252 -6.74 11.49 -16.90
C ASP A 252 -6.24 11.66 -15.45
N GLY A 253 -5.15 11.02 -15.12
CA GLY A 253 -4.55 11.13 -13.81
C GLY A 253 -3.02 11.20 -13.89
N THR A 254 -2.41 11.97 -12.98
CA THR A 254 -0.96 12.08 -12.88
C THR A 254 -0.47 11.96 -11.45
N ALA A 255 0.71 11.38 -11.29
CA ALA A 255 1.42 11.32 -10.01
C ALA A 255 2.89 11.69 -10.22
N LEU A 256 3.41 12.52 -9.32
CA LEU A 256 4.83 12.83 -9.22
C LEU A 256 5.25 12.70 -7.77
N GLN A 257 6.30 11.91 -7.51
CA GLN A 257 6.94 11.82 -6.21
C GLN A 257 8.44 12.04 -6.34
N VAL A 258 8.99 12.89 -5.47
CA VAL A 258 10.42 13.14 -5.38
C VAL A 258 10.86 12.88 -3.96
N ASN A 259 11.84 11.99 -3.80
CA ASN A 259 12.46 11.68 -2.51
C ASN A 259 13.91 12.17 -2.54
N LEU A 260 14.33 12.86 -1.48
CA LEU A 260 15.72 13.30 -1.31
C LEU A 260 16.16 13.01 0.11
N GLY A 261 17.34 12.44 0.26
CA GLY A 261 17.90 12.09 1.54
C GLY A 261 19.38 12.43 1.65
N TYR A 262 19.79 12.69 2.89
CA TYR A 262 21.19 12.83 3.27
C TYR A 262 21.45 12.05 4.54
N ALA A 263 22.50 11.24 4.56
CA ALA A 263 22.87 10.44 5.71
C ALA A 263 24.37 10.49 5.97
N GLN A 264 24.74 10.85 7.20
CA GLN A 264 26.09 10.73 7.71
C GLN A 264 26.06 10.27 9.16
N LYS A 265 27.23 9.94 9.73
CA LYS A 265 27.30 9.55 11.15
C LYS A 265 26.65 10.62 12.04
N GLY A 266 25.58 10.22 12.73
CA GLY A 266 24.84 11.09 13.66
C GLY A 266 23.79 11.98 13.04
N LEU A 267 23.71 12.16 11.72
CA LEU A 267 22.72 13.00 11.05
C LEU A 267 22.03 12.25 9.89
N GLY A 268 20.71 12.26 9.90
CA GLY A 268 19.88 11.82 8.77
C GLY A 268 18.84 12.88 8.45
N ILE A 269 18.65 13.13 7.17
CA ILE A 269 17.60 14.01 6.63
C ILE A 269 16.90 13.26 5.52
N ASN A 270 15.58 13.21 5.56
CA ASN A 270 14.75 12.67 4.49
C ASN A 270 13.69 13.70 4.13
N SER A 271 13.42 13.87 2.85
CA SER A 271 12.30 14.67 2.38
C SER A 271 11.56 13.96 1.25
N THR A 272 10.25 14.11 1.24
CA THR A 272 9.39 13.62 0.16
C THR A 272 8.48 14.77 -0.25
N PHE A 273 8.50 15.08 -1.55
CA PHE A 273 7.49 15.90 -2.20
C PHE A 273 6.60 14.97 -3.03
N ARG A 274 5.28 15.20 -3.01
CA ARG A 274 4.33 14.47 -3.82
C ARG A 274 3.24 15.37 -4.36
N ARG A 275 2.89 15.18 -5.64
CA ARG A 275 1.73 15.78 -6.30
C ARG A 275 0.93 14.67 -6.96
N LEU A 276 -0.35 14.60 -6.65
CA LEU A 276 -1.30 13.64 -7.23
C LEU A 276 -2.47 14.43 -7.80
N GLU A 277 -2.84 14.14 -9.04
CA GLU A 277 -4.00 14.70 -9.70
C GLU A 277 -4.86 13.57 -10.23
N ASN A 278 -6.07 13.44 -9.72
CA ASN A 278 -7.03 12.37 -10.08
C ASN A 278 -6.38 10.98 -10.15
N PHE A 279 -5.53 10.67 -9.15
CA PHE A 279 -4.69 9.49 -9.19
C PHE A 279 -5.21 8.37 -8.28
N SER A 280 -6.42 7.87 -8.56
CA SER A 280 -6.92 6.61 -8.04
C SER A 280 -7.08 5.63 -9.20
N PHE A 281 -6.56 4.41 -9.02
CA PHE A 281 -6.63 3.36 -10.02
C PHE A 281 -7.37 2.15 -9.44
N TYR A 282 -8.59 1.92 -9.92
CA TYR A 282 -9.45 0.85 -9.45
C TYR A 282 -9.29 -0.40 -10.31
N ALA A 283 -9.21 -1.56 -9.67
CA ALA A 283 -9.32 -2.85 -10.34
C ALA A 283 -10.75 -3.12 -10.82
N ASP A 284 -11.73 -2.69 -10.02
CA ASP A 284 -13.15 -2.80 -10.32
C ASP A 284 -13.88 -1.51 -9.92
N ARG A 285 -14.56 -0.87 -10.88
CA ARG A 285 -15.29 0.37 -10.66
C ARG A 285 -16.49 0.20 -9.73
N TYR A 286 -17.11 -0.96 -9.77
CA TYR A 286 -18.41 -1.21 -9.14
C TYR A 286 -18.31 -2.05 -7.88
N ALA A 287 -17.09 -2.48 -7.51
CA ALA A 287 -16.91 -3.34 -6.36
C ALA A 287 -17.25 -2.64 -5.03
N GLU A 288 -17.96 -3.33 -4.17
CA GLU A 288 -18.27 -2.87 -2.82
C GLU A 288 -17.01 -2.57 -1.99
N GLY A 289 -15.95 -3.33 -2.17
CA GLY A 289 -14.64 -3.15 -1.51
C GLY A 289 -13.93 -1.82 -1.80
N ASN A 290 -14.39 -1.01 -2.76
CA ASN A 290 -13.82 0.31 -3.06
C ASN A 290 -13.89 1.27 -1.87
N VAL A 291 -14.93 1.20 -1.05
CA VAL A 291 -15.09 1.99 0.19
C VAL A 291 -13.96 1.72 1.18
N TYR A 292 -13.45 0.49 1.18
CA TYR A 292 -12.39 -0.02 2.07
C TYR A 292 -11.01 -0.04 1.41
N ASN A 293 -10.86 0.59 0.25
CA ASN A 293 -9.64 0.61 -0.55
C ASN A 293 -9.15 -0.77 -1.06
N GLU A 294 -9.96 -1.82 -0.95
CA GLU A 294 -9.58 -3.18 -1.41
C GLU A 294 -9.44 -3.25 -2.93
N GLN A 295 -10.19 -2.43 -3.67
CA GLN A 295 -10.17 -2.43 -5.13
C GLN A 295 -9.28 -1.33 -5.73
N ILE A 296 -8.61 -0.55 -4.91
CA ILE A 296 -7.60 0.41 -5.36
C ILE A 296 -6.25 -0.31 -5.45
N VAL A 297 -5.65 -0.31 -6.65
CA VAL A 297 -4.40 -1.03 -6.91
C VAL A 297 -3.15 -0.18 -6.74
N ASN A 298 -3.29 1.14 -6.72
CA ASN A 298 -2.19 2.06 -6.43
C ASN A 298 -2.15 2.38 -4.93
N TYR A 299 -0.95 2.44 -4.37
CA TYR A 299 -0.74 2.72 -2.95
C TYR A 299 -0.28 4.14 -2.72
N VAL A 300 -1.08 4.89 -1.97
CA VAL A 300 -0.81 6.30 -1.65
C VAL A 300 -0.87 6.49 -0.13
N PRO A 301 0.24 6.28 0.58
CA PRO A 301 0.26 6.46 2.03
C PRO A 301 0.12 7.93 2.42
N GLY A 302 -0.49 8.20 3.56
CA GLY A 302 -0.39 9.49 4.23
C GLY A 302 1.05 9.69 4.72
N LEU A 303 1.75 10.70 4.21
CA LEU A 303 3.13 10.99 4.59
C LEU A 303 3.14 11.94 5.77
N THR A 304 3.01 11.39 6.97
CA THR A 304 3.03 12.10 8.26
C THR A 304 3.73 11.27 9.30
N LYS A 305 4.21 11.92 10.37
CA LYS A 305 4.85 11.22 11.47
C LYS A 305 3.81 10.66 12.43
N GLN A 306 3.95 9.38 12.76
CA GLN A 306 3.16 8.72 13.79
C GLN A 306 4.07 8.23 14.91
N HIS A 307 3.55 8.29 16.13
CA HIS A 307 4.24 7.77 17.32
C HIS A 307 3.28 6.84 18.07
N ASP A 308 3.64 5.59 18.27
CA ASP A 308 2.80 4.55 18.90
C ASP A 308 2.41 4.89 20.35
N TYR A 309 3.13 5.81 21.01
CA TYR A 309 2.91 6.22 22.38
C TYR A 309 2.16 7.55 22.54
N LEU A 310 1.67 8.16 21.44
CA LEU A 310 0.92 9.42 21.49
C LEU A 310 -0.58 9.17 21.22
N LEU A 311 -1.42 9.85 22.00
CA LEU A 311 -2.87 9.84 21.79
C LEU A 311 -3.29 10.51 20.47
N SER A 312 -2.43 11.37 19.91
CA SER A 312 -2.66 12.04 18.63
C SER A 312 -2.63 11.10 17.40
N ASN A 313 -2.27 9.84 17.56
CA ASN A 313 -2.32 8.84 16.47
C ASN A 313 -3.72 8.62 15.90
N ILE A 314 -4.77 9.05 16.59
CA ILE A 314 -6.13 9.07 16.05
C ILE A 314 -6.32 10.12 14.95
N TYR A 315 -5.44 11.11 14.83
CA TYR A 315 -5.47 12.16 13.82
C TYR A 315 -4.51 11.84 12.67
N VAL A 316 -4.70 10.69 12.04
CA VAL A 316 -3.86 10.25 10.93
C VAL A 316 -4.36 10.90 9.63
N TYR A 317 -3.44 11.49 8.88
CA TYR A 317 -3.75 12.02 7.55
C TYR A 317 -3.98 10.88 6.56
N SER A 318 -5.13 10.92 5.88
CA SER A 318 -5.41 10.07 4.73
C SER A 318 -5.15 10.86 3.45
N ALA A 319 -4.30 10.36 2.58
CA ALA A 319 -3.99 10.99 1.30
C ALA A 319 -5.24 11.12 0.42
N GLN A 320 -5.32 12.22 -0.34
CA GLN A 320 -6.48 12.60 -1.14
C GLN A 320 -6.16 12.59 -2.65
N PRO A 321 -5.90 11.42 -3.26
CA PRO A 321 -5.43 11.33 -4.64
C PRO A 321 -6.52 11.50 -5.68
N ARG A 322 -7.79 11.33 -5.33
CA ARG A 322 -8.90 11.24 -6.29
C ARG A 322 -9.55 12.58 -6.57
N LEU A 323 -10.08 12.72 -7.78
CA LEU A 323 -10.97 13.81 -8.16
C LEU A 323 -12.35 13.59 -7.48
N LEU A 324 -12.85 14.61 -6.80
CA LEU A 324 -14.23 14.73 -6.38
C LEU A 324 -14.85 15.95 -7.05
N PHE A 325 -16.05 15.75 -7.59
CA PHE A 325 -16.76 16.79 -8.29
C PHE A 325 -18.24 16.70 -7.94
N ASN A 326 -18.60 17.25 -6.78
CA ASN A 326 -20.00 17.31 -6.33
C ASN A 326 -20.33 18.71 -5.79
N ASP A 327 -21.61 18.94 -5.47
CA ASP A 327 -22.11 20.27 -5.06
C ASP A 327 -21.50 20.75 -3.73
N THR A 328 -21.04 19.84 -2.89
CA THR A 328 -20.55 20.16 -1.54
C THR A 328 -19.03 20.15 -1.45
N GLU A 329 -18.35 19.42 -2.33
CA GLU A 329 -16.91 19.26 -2.29
C GLU A 329 -16.32 19.09 -3.69
N LYS A 330 -15.27 19.88 -3.97
CA LYS A 330 -14.49 19.80 -5.20
C LYS A 330 -13.03 19.69 -4.84
N ARG A 331 -12.39 18.62 -5.29
CA ARG A 331 -10.93 18.46 -5.18
C ARG A 331 -10.39 17.68 -6.36
N ALA A 332 -9.27 18.14 -6.90
CA ALA A 332 -8.62 17.51 -8.05
C ALA A 332 -7.53 16.52 -7.63
N GLY A 333 -7.18 16.50 -6.36
CA GLY A 333 -6.09 15.71 -5.80
C GLY A 333 -5.36 16.44 -4.69
N GLU A 334 -4.09 16.12 -4.47
CA GLU A 334 -3.26 16.72 -3.42
C GLU A 334 -1.85 17.08 -3.87
N VAL A 335 -1.27 18.04 -3.18
CA VAL A 335 0.15 18.39 -3.25
C VAL A 335 0.70 18.64 -1.85
N GLY A 336 1.93 18.25 -1.61
CA GLY A 336 2.56 18.52 -0.33
C GLY A 336 3.94 17.89 -0.18
N ALA A 337 4.47 18.04 1.01
CA ALA A 337 5.79 17.53 1.36
C ALA A 337 5.87 17.13 2.82
N GLN A 338 6.79 16.19 3.08
CA GLN A 338 7.23 15.79 4.41
C GLN A 338 8.75 15.92 4.49
N VAL A 339 9.24 16.37 5.65
CA VAL A 339 10.68 16.41 5.96
C VAL A 339 10.91 15.82 7.34
N ASP A 340 11.84 14.87 7.43
CA ASP A 340 12.32 14.26 8.66
C ASP A 340 13.79 14.59 8.88
N VAL A 341 14.15 15.00 10.10
CA VAL A 341 15.52 15.23 10.52
C VAL A 341 15.82 14.43 11.77
N TYR A 342 16.88 13.66 11.76
CA TYR A 342 17.35 12.87 12.90
C TYR A 342 18.78 13.28 13.25
N TYR A 343 19.02 13.57 14.52
CA TYR A 343 20.35 13.89 15.00
C TYR A 343 20.68 13.11 16.29
N SER A 344 21.82 12.43 16.27
CA SER A 344 22.38 11.76 17.44
C SER A 344 23.69 12.43 17.86
N PHE A 345 23.74 12.98 19.05
CA PHE A 345 24.93 13.64 19.57
C PHE A 345 26.10 12.69 19.69
N ASP A 346 27.31 13.18 19.38
CA ASP A 346 28.54 12.40 19.55
C ASP A 346 28.72 11.99 21.00
N LYS A 347 29.13 10.73 21.25
CA LYS A 347 29.25 10.14 22.58
C LYS A 347 30.23 10.87 23.50
N GLU A 348 31.17 11.62 22.96
CA GLU A 348 32.14 12.41 23.73
C GLU A 348 31.58 13.76 24.16
N SER A 349 30.51 14.23 23.51
CA SER A 349 29.84 15.48 23.88
C SER A 349 29.04 15.36 25.19
N THR A 350 28.74 16.44 25.84
CA THR A 350 27.97 16.50 27.10
C THR A 350 26.60 15.84 26.94
N LEU A 351 25.89 16.11 25.86
CA LEU A 351 24.57 15.52 25.57
C LEU A 351 24.70 14.10 25.06
N GLY A 352 25.74 13.79 24.31
CA GLY A 352 25.95 12.45 23.78
C GLY A 352 26.28 11.40 24.83
N LYS A 353 26.90 11.79 25.97
CA LYS A 353 27.08 10.91 27.14
C LYS A 353 25.75 10.41 27.70
N LEU A 354 24.70 11.18 27.54
CA LEU A 354 23.33 10.82 27.91
C LEU A 354 22.60 10.05 26.78
N GLY A 355 23.29 9.74 25.68
CA GLY A 355 22.70 9.11 24.50
C GLY A 355 21.57 9.94 23.88
N THR A 356 21.69 11.26 23.93
CA THR A 356 20.68 12.20 23.44
C THR A 356 20.50 12.05 21.92
N LYS A 357 19.26 11.94 21.51
CA LYS A 357 18.82 11.96 20.12
C LYS A 357 17.71 12.97 19.96
N ILE A 358 17.73 13.72 18.87
CA ILE A 358 16.66 14.64 18.48
C ILE A 358 16.11 14.19 17.14
N ALA A 359 14.80 14.18 17.03
CA ALA A 359 14.09 14.00 15.76
C ALA A 359 13.13 15.17 15.56
N GLY A 360 13.07 15.68 14.34
CA GLY A 360 12.10 16.68 13.92
C GLY A 360 11.39 16.18 12.66
N ASN A 361 10.09 16.39 12.58
CA ASN A 361 9.29 16.11 11.41
C ASN A 361 8.39 17.30 11.11
N PHE A 362 8.25 17.62 9.85
CA PHE A 362 7.28 18.56 9.34
C PHE A 362 6.58 17.98 8.12
N SER A 363 5.25 18.02 8.12
CA SER A 363 4.41 17.58 6.99
C SER A 363 3.39 18.68 6.67
N TYR A 364 3.18 18.93 5.38
CA TYR A 364 2.18 19.86 4.87
C TYR A 364 1.52 19.27 3.62
N TRP A 365 0.19 19.22 3.62
CA TRP A 365 -0.63 18.68 2.53
C TRP A 365 -1.80 19.62 2.25
N ALA A 366 -2.05 19.89 0.97
CA ALA A 366 -3.12 20.74 0.49
C ALA A 366 -3.74 20.16 -0.77
N GLY A 367 -4.94 20.58 -1.10
CA GLY A 367 -5.55 20.33 -2.41
C GLY A 367 -4.77 21.03 -3.52
N LEU A 368 -4.93 20.55 -4.75
CA LEU A 368 -4.41 21.26 -5.91
C LEU A 368 -5.18 22.59 -6.08
N GLU A 369 -4.48 23.67 -6.40
CA GLU A 369 -5.12 24.91 -6.83
C GLU A 369 -5.78 24.66 -8.18
N ALA A 370 -7.12 24.60 -8.20
CA ALA A 370 -7.90 24.27 -9.39
C ALA A 370 -9.10 25.19 -9.58
N THR A 371 -9.46 25.44 -10.83
CA THR A 371 -10.68 26.11 -11.23
C THR A 371 -11.66 25.10 -11.78
N TYR A 372 -12.90 25.12 -11.30
CA TYR A 372 -13.94 24.15 -11.66
C TYR A 372 -15.03 24.82 -12.50
N ASN A 373 -15.47 24.12 -13.56
CA ASN A 373 -16.59 24.50 -14.40
C ASN A 373 -17.74 23.50 -14.21
N ASP A 374 -18.74 23.89 -13.42
CA ASP A 374 -19.87 23.02 -13.08
C ASP A 374 -20.77 22.72 -14.26
N ALA A 375 -20.91 23.66 -15.20
CA ALA A 375 -21.79 23.51 -16.36
C ALA A 375 -21.25 22.45 -17.34
N GLU A 376 -19.93 22.37 -17.47
CA GLU A 376 -19.26 21.43 -18.37
C GLU A 376 -18.71 20.21 -17.63
N GLN A 377 -18.79 20.19 -16.30
CA GLN A 377 -18.21 19.15 -15.45
C GLN A 377 -16.71 18.96 -15.76
N THR A 378 -15.94 20.06 -15.82
CA THR A 378 -14.50 20.07 -16.09
C THR A 378 -13.75 20.85 -15.04
N TYR A 379 -12.46 20.65 -14.94
CA TYR A 379 -11.58 21.45 -14.11
C TYR A 379 -10.22 21.69 -14.80
N ASP A 380 -9.51 22.71 -14.32
CA ASP A 380 -8.14 23.03 -14.70
C ASP A 380 -7.31 23.21 -13.43
N ALA A 381 -6.32 22.35 -13.21
CA ALA A 381 -5.47 22.35 -12.04
C ALA A 381 -4.08 22.87 -12.37
N LYS A 382 -3.58 23.82 -11.57
CA LYS A 382 -2.20 24.30 -11.71
C LYS A 382 -1.20 23.22 -11.32
N PHE A 383 -0.08 23.15 -12.05
CA PHE A 383 1.01 22.23 -11.69
C PHE A 383 1.69 22.67 -10.39
N ILE A 384 1.92 23.97 -10.19
CA ILE A 384 2.47 24.55 -8.96
C ILE A 384 1.41 25.47 -8.36
N GLY A 385 1.13 25.30 -7.09
CA GLY A 385 0.14 26.01 -6.30
C GLY A 385 -0.61 25.06 -5.39
N ASP A 386 -0.92 25.52 -4.21
CA ASP A 386 -1.75 24.80 -3.27
C ASP A 386 -3.09 25.50 -3.12
N GLY A 387 -4.15 24.70 -3.05
CA GLY A 387 -5.50 25.14 -2.71
C GLY A 387 -5.73 25.12 -1.20
N ASP A 388 -6.88 24.62 -0.79
CA ASP A 388 -7.20 24.51 0.64
C ASP A 388 -6.25 23.55 1.34
N ARG A 389 -5.75 23.96 2.52
CA ARG A 389 -4.92 23.09 3.34
C ARG A 389 -5.75 21.91 3.86
N TYR A 390 -5.19 20.71 3.75
CA TYR A 390 -5.76 19.48 4.30
C TYR A 390 -5.16 19.16 5.66
N PHE A 391 -3.83 19.22 5.76
CA PHE A 391 -3.12 18.74 6.92
C PHE A 391 -1.79 19.48 7.13
N ARG A 392 -1.44 19.75 8.37
CA ARG A 392 -0.11 20.19 8.77
C ARG A 392 0.27 19.50 10.08
N ASP A 393 1.46 18.97 10.15
CA ASP A 393 2.00 18.33 11.35
C ASP A 393 3.45 18.80 11.59
N LEU A 394 3.72 19.24 12.81
CA LEU A 394 5.05 19.53 13.29
C LEU A 394 5.32 18.70 14.54
N ASN A 395 6.32 17.83 14.46
CA ASN A 395 6.76 16.97 15.55
C ASN A 395 8.21 17.26 15.92
N ILE A 396 8.50 17.37 17.21
CA ILE A 396 9.86 17.41 17.76
C ILE A 396 9.94 16.39 18.87
N GLU A 397 10.91 15.49 18.80
CA GLU A 397 11.16 14.46 19.80
C GLU A 397 12.58 14.54 20.33
N VAL A 398 12.74 14.46 21.65
CA VAL A 398 14.03 14.37 22.31
C VAL A 398 14.07 13.13 23.18
N LYS A 399 15.01 12.22 22.88
CA LYS A 399 15.29 11.00 23.67
C LYS A 399 16.58 11.16 24.45
N ASN A 400 16.54 10.85 25.76
CA ASN A 400 17.69 10.83 26.65
C ASN A 400 17.76 9.53 27.44
N ARG A 401 18.98 9.06 27.70
CA ARG A 401 19.24 7.93 28.61
C ARG A 401 20.05 8.42 29.81
N TRP A 402 19.35 8.76 30.88
CA TRP A 402 19.93 9.31 32.11
C TRP A 402 20.80 8.34 32.89
N SER A 403 20.46 7.05 32.83
CA SER A 403 21.21 5.97 33.47
C SER A 403 20.92 4.63 32.79
N SER A 404 21.50 3.54 33.30
CA SER A 404 21.15 2.16 32.85
C SER A 404 19.69 1.78 33.13
N LYS A 405 19.03 2.51 34.06
CA LYS A 405 17.64 2.22 34.50
C LYS A 405 16.62 3.27 34.06
N TRP A 406 17.06 4.46 33.68
CA TRP A 406 16.20 5.58 33.39
C TRP A 406 16.45 6.15 32.01
N SER A 407 15.39 6.28 31.23
CA SER A 407 15.35 7.01 29.97
C SER A 407 14.11 7.89 29.90
N SER A 408 14.15 8.92 29.11
CA SER A 408 12.99 9.79 28.84
C SER A 408 12.81 10.03 27.35
N ILE A 409 11.57 10.20 26.95
CA ILE A 409 11.17 10.71 25.65
C ILE A 409 10.31 11.93 25.92
N ALA A 410 10.69 13.09 25.39
CA ALA A 410 9.90 14.31 25.40
C ALA A 410 9.48 14.60 23.95
N THR A 411 8.20 14.82 23.73
CA THR A 411 7.65 15.09 22.39
C THR A 411 6.80 16.36 22.44
N PHE A 412 7.01 17.21 21.45
CA PHE A 412 6.12 18.31 21.11
C PHE A 412 5.45 17.98 19.76
N GLN A 413 4.14 18.17 19.68
CA GLN A 413 3.38 17.98 18.45
C GLN A 413 2.37 19.11 18.28
N ASP A 414 2.29 19.66 17.06
CA ASP A 414 1.29 20.62 16.61
C ASP A 414 0.67 20.11 15.31
N VAL A 415 -0.59 19.68 15.37
CA VAL A 415 -1.33 19.09 14.25
C VAL A 415 -2.52 19.98 13.92
N ILE A 416 -2.68 20.28 12.64
CA ILE A 416 -3.85 20.95 12.10
C ILE A 416 -4.44 20.05 11.03
N ILE A 417 -5.73 19.73 11.18
CA ILE A 417 -6.50 18.94 10.23
C ILE A 417 -7.71 19.78 9.84
N ASP A 418 -7.89 19.98 8.55
CA ASP A 418 -9.06 20.69 8.05
C ASP A 418 -10.21 19.70 7.76
N LYS A 419 -11.44 20.21 7.74
CA LYS A 419 -12.66 19.39 7.60
C LYS A 419 -12.65 18.57 6.31
N GLY A 420 -13.11 17.33 6.40
CA GLY A 420 -13.33 16.42 5.27
C GLY A 420 -12.13 15.57 4.86
N VAL A 421 -11.00 15.65 5.57
CA VAL A 421 -9.78 14.86 5.27
C VAL A 421 -9.27 14.02 6.47
N ALA A 422 -10.03 13.98 7.53
CA ALA A 422 -9.75 13.16 8.73
C ALA A 422 -10.69 11.96 8.82
#